data_ce14fae34608ce46f95ace8b26217940
#
_entry.id   ce14fae34608ce46f95ace8b26217940
#
_cell.length_a   1.000
_cell.length_b   1.000
_cell.length_c   1.000
_cell.angle_alpha   90.00
_cell.angle_beta   90.00
_cell.angle_gamma   90.00
#
_symmetry.space_group_name_H-M   'P 1'
#
loop_
_entity.id
_entity.type
_entity.pdbx_description
1 polymer ?
#
loop_
_entity_poly.entity_id
_entity_poly.type
_entity_poly.pdbx_seq_one_letter_code
_entity_poly.pdbx_strand_id
1 'polypeptide(L)'
;MPVGFSQGLSFDRKRANWSRTGHRPLAWCAWYPANDDAVEIAPAPSWFKQTPVAPNAPMKKSTDPRSLVLLSHGSGGLAIGLEWLGHRLAQAGFVALGIDHHGHTGSEPYRAEGFLCLWERAADLTALLDANDWREVLGGAIENHAYVAGFSAGAYTAMLLVGACVAYSQFEPDNPQKSPIRGPREFPDLADQIPSLLQDEIFLESWNRRRDSFRDDRLKAALAIAPGRSVLGFSKESLEEITAPVQVVGGDADVIAPAQECCTWLHENVRSSSLEIMGGGVGHYTFLPEPTPQGLKAAPAVFTDVAGLVRENVHNHVAQMAIAFFSTAR
;
A
#
# COMPACT_ATOMS: atom_id res chain seq x y z
N MET A 1 -3.53 -24.48 5.47
CA MET A 1 -2.05 -24.31 5.59
C MET A 1 -1.82 -23.18 6.55
N PRO A 2 -1.01 -23.37 7.61
CA PRO A 2 -0.71 -22.30 8.55
C PRO A 2 -0.01 -21.13 7.87
N VAL A 3 -0.28 -19.91 8.35
CA VAL A 3 0.32 -18.67 7.84
C VAL A 3 1.36 -18.18 8.85
N GLY A 4 2.62 -18.13 8.42
CA GLY A 4 3.71 -17.53 9.16
C GLY A 4 3.61 -16.00 9.12
N PHE A 5 4.05 -15.36 10.19
CA PHE A 5 4.15 -13.93 10.29
C PHE A 5 5.47 -13.52 10.91
N SER A 6 6.19 -12.64 10.26
CA SER A 6 7.42 -12.04 10.78
C SER A 6 7.41 -10.54 10.55
N GLN A 7 8.15 -9.82 11.36
CA GLN A 7 8.32 -8.37 11.23
C GLN A 7 9.75 -7.97 11.56
N GLY A 8 10.18 -6.84 11.04
CA GLY A 8 11.53 -6.36 11.27
C GLY A 8 11.71 -4.91 10.84
N LEU A 9 12.96 -4.46 10.93
CA LEU A 9 13.37 -3.11 10.58
C LEU A 9 14.63 -3.18 9.72
N SER A 10 14.49 -2.75 8.47
CA SER A 10 15.60 -2.52 7.54
C SER A 10 15.87 -1.01 7.43
N PHE A 11 16.92 -0.62 6.73
CA PHE A 11 17.26 0.79 6.53
C PHE A 11 17.66 1.06 5.08
N ASP A 12 17.10 2.10 4.49
CA ASP A 12 17.67 2.68 3.28
C ASP A 12 18.86 3.56 3.66
N ARG A 13 20.04 3.08 3.34
CA ARG A 13 21.30 3.79 3.67
C ARG A 13 21.61 4.94 2.71
N LYS A 14 20.87 5.07 1.61
CA LYS A 14 21.06 6.12 0.60
C LYS A 14 20.24 7.38 0.93
N ARG A 15 19.16 7.23 1.71
CA ARG A 15 18.29 8.34 2.11
C ARG A 15 18.34 8.58 3.62
N ALA A 16 18.32 9.83 4.02
CA ALA A 16 18.14 10.22 5.42
C ALA A 16 16.66 10.05 5.85
N ASN A 17 16.45 9.88 7.15
CA ASN A 17 15.13 10.05 7.73
C ASN A 17 14.77 11.55 7.77
N TRP A 18 13.48 11.88 7.89
CA TRP A 18 12.99 13.26 7.92
C TRP A 18 13.56 14.12 9.05
N SER A 19 14.13 13.52 10.08
CA SER A 19 14.73 14.22 11.23
C SER A 19 16.23 14.44 11.10
N ARG A 20 16.88 13.99 10.02
CA ARG A 20 18.35 14.02 9.79
C ARG A 20 19.18 13.31 10.87
N THR A 21 18.58 12.41 11.62
CA THR A 21 19.25 11.72 12.73
C THR A 21 19.84 10.37 12.33
N GLY A 22 19.62 9.93 11.09
CA GLY A 22 20.10 8.64 10.60
C GLY A 22 19.50 8.26 9.26
N HIS A 23 19.70 7.00 8.90
CA HIS A 23 19.14 6.41 7.68
C HIS A 23 17.61 6.30 7.74
N ARG A 24 16.97 6.29 6.57
CA ARG A 24 15.53 6.15 6.47
C ARG A 24 15.09 4.74 6.89
N PRO A 25 14.23 4.62 7.92
CA PRO A 25 13.76 3.33 8.40
C PRO A 25 12.76 2.71 7.41
N LEU A 26 12.80 1.38 7.31
CA LEU A 26 11.91 0.56 6.50
C LEU A 26 11.35 -0.53 7.44
N ALA A 27 10.36 -0.17 8.26
CA ALA A 27 9.70 -1.13 9.13
C ALA A 27 8.79 -2.02 8.27
N TRP A 28 8.94 -3.33 8.35
CA TRP A 28 8.23 -4.28 7.49
C TRP A 28 7.57 -5.39 8.29
N CYS A 29 6.54 -5.98 7.71
CA CYS A 29 5.96 -7.23 8.15
C CYS A 29 5.64 -8.13 6.95
N ALA A 30 5.66 -9.44 7.17
CA ALA A 30 5.44 -10.41 6.11
C ALA A 30 4.53 -11.55 6.56
N TRP A 31 3.65 -11.96 5.64
CA TRP A 31 2.83 -13.17 5.72
C TRP A 31 3.33 -14.16 4.69
N TYR A 32 3.49 -15.42 5.08
CA TYR A 32 4.04 -16.46 4.22
C TYR A 32 3.51 -17.84 4.61
N PRO A 33 3.52 -18.82 3.68
CA PRO A 33 3.20 -20.20 4.02
C PRO A 33 4.17 -20.76 5.06
N ALA A 34 3.67 -21.14 6.24
CA ALA A 34 4.47 -21.78 7.28
C ALA A 34 4.41 -23.30 7.15
N ASN A 35 5.37 -23.98 7.81
CA ASN A 35 5.36 -25.42 7.94
C ASN A 35 4.03 -25.94 8.49
N ASP A 36 3.65 -27.17 8.14
CA ASP A 36 2.34 -27.74 8.51
C ASP A 36 2.18 -27.98 10.03
N ASP A 37 3.27 -28.05 10.77
CA ASP A 37 3.31 -28.19 12.23
C ASP A 37 3.35 -26.84 12.97
N ALA A 38 3.35 -25.72 12.25
CA ALA A 38 3.35 -24.38 12.84
C ALA A 38 2.04 -24.10 13.58
N VAL A 39 2.16 -23.54 14.78
CA VAL A 39 1.01 -23.22 15.64
C VAL A 39 0.62 -21.77 15.45
N GLU A 40 -0.58 -21.55 14.93
CA GLU A 40 -1.16 -20.22 14.83
C GLU A 40 -1.71 -19.78 16.18
N ILE A 41 -1.43 -18.54 16.55
CA ILE A 41 -1.94 -17.90 17.77
C ILE A 41 -2.75 -16.66 17.43
N ALA A 42 -3.76 -16.38 18.23
CA ALA A 42 -4.54 -15.15 18.08
C ALA A 42 -3.64 -13.92 18.35
N PRO A 43 -3.70 -12.90 17.51
CA PRO A 43 -2.95 -11.68 17.74
C PRO A 43 -3.44 -10.92 18.98
N ALA A 44 -2.63 -9.98 19.48
CA ALA A 44 -3.02 -9.10 20.57
C ALA A 44 -4.26 -8.26 20.20
N PRO A 45 -5.10 -7.90 21.17
CA PRO A 45 -6.25 -7.02 20.93
C PRO A 45 -5.84 -5.71 20.26
N SER A 46 -6.57 -5.31 19.23
CA SER A 46 -6.29 -4.14 18.39
C SER A 46 -7.61 -3.48 17.99
N TRP A 47 -7.55 -2.37 17.26
CA TRP A 47 -8.72 -1.76 16.64
C TRP A 47 -9.30 -2.64 15.51
N PHE A 48 -8.45 -3.48 14.92
CA PHE A 48 -8.80 -4.38 13.82
C PHE A 48 -8.90 -5.81 14.33
N LYS A 49 -9.87 -6.55 13.81
CA LYS A 49 -9.83 -7.99 13.86
C LYS A 49 -8.67 -8.47 12.99
N GLN A 50 -7.91 -9.37 13.51
CA GLN A 50 -6.78 -9.99 12.80
C GLN A 50 -6.95 -11.51 12.83
N THR A 51 -6.52 -12.16 11.75
CA THR A 51 -6.53 -13.61 11.64
C THR A 51 -5.37 -14.21 12.44
N PRO A 52 -5.54 -15.36 13.12
CA PRO A 52 -4.42 -16.06 13.75
C PRO A 52 -3.27 -16.32 12.78
N VAL A 53 -2.05 -16.19 13.26
CA VAL A 53 -0.81 -16.43 12.50
C VAL A 53 0.20 -17.18 13.34
N ALA A 54 1.20 -17.82 12.72
CA ALA A 54 2.31 -18.50 13.40
C ALA A 54 3.54 -17.56 13.45
N PRO A 55 3.81 -16.90 14.60
CA PRO A 55 4.89 -15.93 14.71
C PRO A 55 6.26 -16.56 14.49
N ASN A 56 7.02 -15.98 13.57
CA ASN A 56 8.38 -16.39 13.22
C ASN A 56 8.53 -17.89 12.91
N ALA A 57 7.43 -18.53 12.46
CA ALA A 57 7.47 -19.93 12.07
C ALA A 57 8.34 -20.12 10.82
N PRO A 58 9.09 -21.24 10.69
CA PRO A 58 9.84 -21.50 9.47
C PRO A 58 8.92 -21.55 8.24
N MET A 59 9.38 -20.92 7.14
CA MET A 59 8.67 -21.00 5.88
C MET A 59 8.59 -22.43 5.38
N LYS A 60 7.40 -22.83 4.92
CA LYS A 60 7.17 -24.15 4.32
C LYS A 60 8.05 -24.33 3.09
N LYS A 61 8.83 -25.41 3.05
CA LYS A 61 9.67 -25.75 1.90
C LYS A 61 8.83 -25.86 0.62
N SER A 62 9.38 -25.35 -0.47
CA SER A 62 8.80 -25.43 -1.82
C SER A 62 9.89 -25.84 -2.80
N THR A 63 9.51 -26.54 -3.88
CA THR A 63 10.41 -26.86 -4.99
C THR A 63 10.76 -25.64 -5.80
N ASP A 64 9.78 -24.75 -5.96
CA ASP A 64 9.93 -23.52 -6.72
C ASP A 64 10.00 -22.31 -5.79
N PRO A 65 10.72 -21.23 -6.19
CA PRO A 65 10.67 -19.97 -5.47
C PRO A 65 9.24 -19.44 -5.36
N ARG A 66 8.91 -18.85 -4.20
CA ARG A 66 7.60 -18.26 -3.98
C ARG A 66 7.50 -16.88 -4.58
N SER A 67 6.39 -16.62 -5.23
CA SER A 67 6.10 -15.28 -5.75
C SER A 67 5.91 -14.28 -4.62
N LEU A 68 6.47 -13.08 -4.79
CA LEU A 68 6.45 -11.99 -3.82
C LEU A 68 5.40 -10.96 -4.20
N VAL A 69 4.58 -10.54 -3.22
CA VAL A 69 3.66 -9.41 -3.37
C VAL A 69 4.00 -8.35 -2.32
N LEU A 70 4.36 -7.16 -2.79
CA LEU A 70 4.56 -6.00 -1.91
C LEU A 70 3.21 -5.38 -1.56
N LEU A 71 3.03 -4.98 -0.29
CA LEU A 71 1.81 -4.35 0.20
C LEU A 71 2.09 -2.94 0.69
N SER A 72 1.33 -1.97 0.17
CA SER A 72 1.44 -0.55 0.53
C SER A 72 0.11 -0.04 1.11
N HIS A 73 0.13 0.39 2.37
CA HIS A 73 -1.05 0.85 3.12
C HIS A 73 -1.58 2.21 2.65
N GLY A 74 -2.80 2.56 3.05
CA GLY A 74 -3.40 3.88 2.83
C GLY A 74 -2.76 5.00 3.65
N SER A 75 -3.25 6.23 3.45
CA SER A 75 -2.75 7.41 4.17
C SER A 75 -2.87 7.23 5.69
N GLY A 76 -1.79 7.49 6.42
CA GLY A 76 -1.73 7.37 7.88
C GLY A 76 -1.96 5.95 8.41
N GLY A 77 -1.98 4.94 7.55
CA GLY A 77 -2.25 3.55 7.92
C GLY A 77 -1.01 2.80 8.42
N LEU A 78 -1.13 1.48 8.40
CA LEU A 78 -0.11 0.52 8.83
C LEU A 78 -0.05 -0.62 7.82
N ALA A 79 1.11 -1.25 7.66
CA ALA A 79 1.26 -2.45 6.84
C ALA A 79 0.30 -3.56 7.30
N ILE A 80 0.15 -3.72 8.62
CA ILE A 80 -0.81 -4.67 9.21
C ILE A 80 -2.27 -4.37 8.84
N GLY A 81 -2.60 -3.17 8.39
CA GLY A 81 -3.92 -2.81 7.86
C GLY A 81 -4.29 -3.51 6.55
N LEU A 82 -3.34 -4.19 5.92
CA LEU A 82 -3.56 -5.06 4.75
C LEU A 82 -3.45 -6.56 5.10
N GLU A 83 -3.52 -6.89 6.38
CA GLU A 83 -3.46 -8.28 6.88
C GLU A 83 -4.46 -9.19 6.17
N TRP A 84 -5.70 -8.72 5.99
CA TRP A 84 -6.74 -9.50 5.33
C TRP A 84 -6.33 -9.97 3.91
N LEU A 85 -5.55 -9.18 3.19
CA LEU A 85 -5.01 -9.54 1.87
C LEU A 85 -3.72 -10.37 2.03
N GLY A 86 -2.79 -9.93 2.88
CA GLY A 86 -1.51 -10.62 3.12
C GLY A 86 -1.69 -12.05 3.58
N HIS A 87 -2.61 -12.28 4.53
CA HIS A 87 -2.93 -13.61 5.04
C HIS A 87 -3.49 -14.53 3.93
N ARG A 88 -4.44 -14.04 3.11
CA ARG A 88 -5.03 -14.83 2.02
C ARG A 88 -4.05 -15.13 0.89
N LEU A 89 -3.17 -14.17 0.58
CA LEU A 89 -2.07 -14.39 -0.38
C LEU A 89 -1.12 -15.49 0.14
N ALA A 90 -0.77 -15.45 1.42
CA ALA A 90 0.07 -16.48 2.04
C ALA A 90 -0.60 -17.87 1.99
N GLN A 91 -1.90 -17.95 2.28
CA GLN A 91 -2.67 -19.19 2.14
C GLN A 91 -2.66 -19.74 0.70
N ALA A 92 -2.59 -18.84 -0.31
CA ALA A 92 -2.48 -19.20 -1.71
C ALA A 92 -1.05 -19.51 -2.19
N GLY A 93 -0.05 -19.42 -1.28
CA GLY A 93 1.33 -19.80 -1.58
C GLY A 93 2.29 -18.64 -1.86
N PHE A 94 1.81 -17.40 -1.86
CA PHE A 94 2.65 -16.20 -2.02
C PHE A 94 3.38 -15.84 -0.72
N VAL A 95 4.41 -15.02 -0.84
CA VAL A 95 4.95 -14.22 0.26
C VAL A 95 4.40 -12.80 0.09
N ALA A 96 3.70 -12.28 1.09
CA ALA A 96 3.21 -10.92 1.12
C ALA A 96 4.07 -10.10 2.08
N LEU A 97 4.69 -9.02 1.59
CA LEU A 97 5.62 -8.17 2.33
C LEU A 97 5.08 -6.74 2.39
N GLY A 98 4.63 -6.31 3.55
CA GLY A 98 4.13 -4.97 3.80
C GLY A 98 5.19 -4.08 4.45
N ILE A 99 5.08 -2.77 4.23
CA ILE A 99 5.96 -1.76 4.81
C ILE A 99 5.15 -0.65 5.49
N ASP A 100 5.66 -0.15 6.61
CA ASP A 100 5.21 1.10 7.24
C ASP A 100 6.03 2.26 6.66
N HIS A 101 5.39 3.15 5.92
CA HIS A 101 6.08 4.24 5.21
C HIS A 101 6.46 5.37 6.17
N HIS A 102 7.77 5.63 6.32
CA HIS A 102 8.33 6.60 7.24
C HIS A 102 7.71 8.01 7.14
N GLY A 103 7.21 8.51 8.25
CA GLY A 103 6.50 9.79 8.36
C GLY A 103 5.03 9.74 7.92
N HIS A 104 4.57 8.64 7.32
CA HIS A 104 3.22 8.47 6.78
C HIS A 104 2.49 7.24 7.34
N THR A 105 2.90 6.75 8.48
CA THR A 105 2.38 5.55 9.12
C THR A 105 1.98 5.81 10.56
N GLY A 106 0.97 5.09 11.06
CA GLY A 106 0.53 5.16 12.44
C GLY A 106 1.45 4.45 13.46
N SER A 107 2.54 3.80 13.01
CA SER A 107 3.52 3.16 13.91
C SER A 107 4.55 4.13 14.48
N GLU A 108 4.60 5.36 13.98
CA GLU A 108 5.47 6.44 14.43
C GLU A 108 4.76 7.80 14.35
N PRO A 109 5.32 8.89 14.91
CA PRO A 109 4.74 10.21 14.77
C PRO A 109 4.59 10.63 13.31
N TYR A 110 3.38 11.04 12.92
CA TYR A 110 3.11 11.56 11.58
C TYR A 110 3.95 12.80 11.28
N ARG A 111 4.39 12.92 10.03
CA ARG A 111 5.17 14.03 9.54
C ARG A 111 4.59 14.59 8.25
N ALA A 112 4.45 15.91 8.18
CA ALA A 112 3.92 16.59 6.99
C ALA A 112 4.69 16.22 5.72
N GLU A 113 6.01 16.06 5.83
CA GLU A 113 6.89 15.64 4.75
C GLU A 113 6.47 14.29 4.17
N GLY A 114 6.14 13.31 5.03
CA GLY A 114 5.69 11.97 4.60
C GLY A 114 4.34 12.01 3.89
N PHE A 115 3.45 12.92 4.29
CA PHE A 115 2.13 13.09 3.65
C PHE A 115 2.18 13.90 2.35
N LEU A 116 3.18 14.77 2.17
CA LEU A 116 3.38 15.54 0.95
C LEU A 116 4.19 14.78 -0.10
N CYS A 117 5.27 14.11 0.32
CA CYS A 117 6.21 13.44 -0.57
C CYS A 117 5.81 11.97 -0.81
N LEU A 118 4.62 11.74 -1.37
CA LEU A 118 4.07 10.39 -1.57
C LEU A 118 4.94 9.49 -2.49
N TRP A 119 5.77 10.07 -3.35
CA TRP A 119 6.71 9.32 -4.20
C TRP A 119 7.81 8.63 -3.40
N GLU A 120 8.15 9.12 -2.21
CA GLU A 120 9.13 8.47 -1.33
C GLU A 120 8.69 7.06 -0.91
N ARG A 121 7.38 6.80 -0.92
CA ARG A 121 6.82 5.47 -0.61
C ARG A 121 7.20 4.43 -1.66
N ALA A 122 7.27 4.81 -2.95
CA ALA A 122 7.77 3.92 -4.00
C ALA A 122 9.26 3.64 -3.81
N ALA A 123 10.06 4.68 -3.51
CA ALA A 123 11.47 4.51 -3.18
C ALA A 123 11.70 3.65 -1.92
N ASP A 124 10.78 3.68 -0.93
CA ASP A 124 10.84 2.81 0.25
C ASP A 124 10.70 1.33 -0.13
N LEU A 125 9.75 0.99 -1.01
CA LEU A 125 9.56 -0.38 -1.48
C LEU A 125 10.71 -0.87 -2.35
N THR A 126 11.25 -0.02 -3.23
CA THR A 126 12.47 -0.33 -3.99
C THR A 126 13.66 -0.61 -3.06
N ALA A 127 13.87 0.24 -2.05
CA ALA A 127 14.93 0.05 -1.07
C ALA A 127 14.73 -1.22 -0.20
N LEU A 128 13.47 -1.56 0.12
CA LEU A 128 13.15 -2.81 0.82
C LEU A 128 13.45 -4.03 -0.06
N LEU A 129 13.16 -3.97 -1.36
CA LEU A 129 13.56 -5.03 -2.30
C LEU A 129 15.08 -5.18 -2.45
N ASP A 130 15.83 -4.07 -2.30
CA ASP A 130 17.31 -4.08 -2.32
C ASP A 130 17.90 -4.65 -1.03
N ALA A 131 17.16 -4.57 0.08
CA ALA A 131 17.57 -5.12 1.37
C ALA A 131 17.46 -6.65 1.38
N ASN A 132 18.46 -7.32 1.92
CA ASN A 132 18.47 -8.79 2.01
C ASN A 132 18.09 -9.32 3.40
N ASP A 133 18.12 -8.50 4.41
CA ASP A 133 17.90 -8.86 5.81
C ASP A 133 16.51 -9.48 6.07
N TRP A 134 15.45 -8.97 5.45
CA TRP A 134 14.13 -9.59 5.54
C TRP A 134 14.06 -10.98 4.88
N ARG A 135 14.82 -11.19 3.78
CA ARG A 135 14.92 -12.50 3.13
C ARG A 135 15.62 -13.52 4.02
N GLU A 136 16.67 -13.09 4.73
CA GLU A 136 17.38 -13.93 5.71
C GLU A 136 16.47 -14.32 6.87
N VAL A 137 15.63 -13.37 7.37
CA VAL A 137 14.65 -13.65 8.43
C VAL A 137 13.59 -14.64 7.99
N LEU A 138 13.03 -14.49 6.81
CA LEU A 138 11.97 -15.36 6.31
C LEU A 138 12.50 -16.75 5.90
N GLY A 139 13.73 -16.80 5.39
CA GLY A 139 14.29 -18.00 4.80
C GLY A 139 13.53 -18.45 3.55
N GLY A 140 13.90 -19.59 3.00
CA GLY A 140 13.25 -20.16 1.81
C GLY A 140 13.61 -19.45 0.51
N ALA A 141 13.15 -20.01 -0.60
CA ALA A 141 13.34 -19.45 -1.92
C ALA A 141 12.19 -18.49 -2.26
N ILE A 142 12.52 -17.23 -2.54
CA ILE A 142 11.58 -16.18 -2.92
C ILE A 142 12.06 -15.58 -4.24
N GLU A 143 11.17 -15.37 -5.20
CA GLU A 143 11.48 -14.78 -6.50
C GLU A 143 12.14 -13.40 -6.37
N ASN A 144 12.98 -13.05 -7.34
CA ASN A 144 13.61 -11.73 -7.41
C ASN A 144 12.71 -10.66 -8.01
N HIS A 145 11.72 -11.06 -8.80
CA HIS A 145 10.65 -10.17 -9.23
C HIS A 145 9.49 -10.19 -8.22
N ALA A 146 8.65 -9.18 -8.28
CA ALA A 146 7.54 -9.02 -7.36
C ALA A 146 6.31 -8.46 -8.07
N TYR A 147 5.18 -8.55 -7.40
CA TYR A 147 3.96 -7.81 -7.69
C TYR A 147 3.75 -6.77 -6.60
N VAL A 148 2.86 -5.81 -6.82
CA VAL A 148 2.52 -4.82 -5.80
C VAL A 148 1.01 -4.67 -5.68
N ALA A 149 0.51 -4.62 -4.45
CA ALA A 149 -0.86 -4.25 -4.14
C ALA A 149 -0.87 -3.07 -3.17
N GLY A 150 -1.71 -2.10 -3.42
CA GLY A 150 -1.81 -0.93 -2.57
C GLY A 150 -3.23 -0.42 -2.41
N PHE A 151 -3.53 0.06 -1.20
CA PHE A 151 -4.80 0.68 -0.87
C PHE A 151 -4.66 2.20 -0.78
N SER A 152 -5.58 2.94 -1.41
CA SER A 152 -5.65 4.41 -1.33
C SER A 152 -4.31 5.08 -1.74
N ALA A 153 -3.60 5.74 -0.82
CA ALA A 153 -2.24 6.23 -1.06
C ALA A 153 -1.26 5.10 -1.44
N GLY A 154 -1.51 3.87 -1.02
CA GLY A 154 -0.74 2.70 -1.45
C GLY A 154 -0.99 2.33 -2.92
N ALA A 155 -2.21 2.54 -3.43
CA ALA A 155 -2.48 2.39 -4.85
C ALA A 155 -1.68 3.40 -5.70
N TYR A 156 -1.58 4.64 -5.25
CA TYR A 156 -0.68 5.62 -5.86
C TYR A 156 0.78 5.11 -5.87
N THR A 157 1.25 4.56 -4.76
CA THR A 157 2.58 3.96 -4.65
C THR A 157 2.78 2.81 -5.65
N ALA A 158 1.78 1.93 -5.78
CA ALA A 158 1.82 0.82 -6.73
C ALA A 158 1.92 1.30 -8.18
N MET A 159 1.19 2.36 -8.54
CA MET A 159 1.24 2.94 -9.88
C MET A 159 2.59 3.58 -10.21
N LEU A 160 3.23 4.27 -9.25
CA LEU A 160 4.61 4.80 -9.44
C LEU A 160 5.60 3.68 -9.75
N LEU A 161 5.51 2.55 -9.03
CA LEU A 161 6.43 1.42 -9.20
C LEU A 161 6.31 0.73 -10.56
N VAL A 162 5.16 0.80 -11.22
CA VAL A 162 4.96 0.24 -12.56
C VAL A 162 5.13 1.28 -13.68
N GLY A 163 5.44 2.55 -13.35
CA GLY A 163 5.87 3.54 -14.33
C GLY A 163 5.06 4.83 -14.40
N ALA A 164 4.02 5.02 -13.56
CA ALA A 164 3.36 6.32 -13.46
C ALA A 164 4.36 7.39 -12.98
N CYS A 165 4.31 8.59 -13.57
CA CYS A 165 5.09 9.74 -13.15
C CYS A 165 4.17 10.88 -12.69
N VAL A 166 4.61 11.63 -11.70
CA VAL A 166 3.86 12.75 -11.14
C VAL A 166 3.98 13.96 -12.07
N ALA A 167 2.86 14.44 -12.58
CA ALA A 167 2.79 15.75 -13.21
C ALA A 167 2.60 16.85 -12.14
N TYR A 168 1.68 16.60 -11.20
CA TYR A 168 1.39 17.50 -10.09
C TYR A 168 1.14 16.70 -8.80
N SER A 169 1.73 17.13 -7.67
CA SER A 169 1.30 16.65 -6.36
C SER A 169 -0.13 17.14 -6.05
N GLN A 170 -0.92 16.37 -5.33
CA GLN A 170 -2.30 16.70 -4.98
C GLN A 170 -2.46 18.10 -4.37
N PHE A 171 -1.50 18.52 -3.55
CA PHE A 171 -1.52 19.78 -2.83
C PHE A 171 -0.58 20.85 -3.43
N GLU A 172 0.01 20.57 -4.59
CA GLU A 172 0.89 21.52 -5.28
C GLU A 172 0.11 22.79 -5.66
N PRO A 173 0.62 24.01 -5.37
CA PRO A 173 -0.10 25.26 -5.63
C PRO A 173 -0.53 25.43 -7.09
N ASP A 174 0.31 24.95 -8.03
CA ASP A 174 0.09 25.08 -9.47
C ASP A 174 -0.67 23.89 -10.08
N ASN A 175 -1.14 22.94 -9.24
CA ASN A 175 -1.95 21.83 -9.74
C ASN A 175 -3.25 22.38 -10.38
N PRO A 176 -3.49 22.12 -11.67
CA PRO A 176 -4.69 22.58 -12.37
C PRO A 176 -5.97 21.92 -11.80
N GLN A 177 -5.86 20.71 -11.27
CA GLN A 177 -6.93 20.03 -10.56
C GLN A 177 -6.84 20.35 -9.06
N LYS A 178 -7.56 21.39 -8.65
CA LYS A 178 -7.56 21.78 -7.24
C LYS A 178 -8.16 20.67 -6.37
N SER A 179 -7.42 20.28 -5.33
CA SER A 179 -7.94 19.36 -4.33
C SER A 179 -9.15 19.99 -3.62
N PRO A 180 -10.24 19.23 -3.40
CA PRO A 180 -11.39 19.72 -2.63
C PRO A 180 -11.08 19.91 -1.14
N ILE A 181 -9.93 19.41 -0.67
CA ILE A 181 -9.46 19.53 0.70
C ILE A 181 -8.04 20.14 0.69
N ARG A 182 -7.65 20.77 1.80
CA ARG A 182 -6.31 21.36 1.97
C ARG A 182 -5.30 20.40 2.56
N GLY A 183 -5.77 19.26 3.07
CA GLY A 183 -4.96 18.20 3.64
C GLY A 183 -5.83 17.04 4.13
N PRO A 184 -5.23 15.90 4.46
CA PRO A 184 -5.91 14.77 5.07
C PRO A 184 -6.30 15.08 6.52
N ARG A 185 -7.06 14.18 7.13
CA ARG A 185 -7.51 14.31 8.52
C ARG A 185 -6.35 14.53 9.51
N GLU A 186 -5.22 13.90 9.27
CA GLU A 186 -4.02 13.97 10.11
C GLU A 186 -3.32 15.34 10.03
N PHE A 187 -3.46 16.03 8.88
CA PHE A 187 -2.90 17.34 8.60
C PHE A 187 -3.90 18.20 7.80
N PRO A 188 -4.95 18.75 8.42
CA PRO A 188 -5.98 19.51 7.70
C PRO A 188 -5.45 20.69 6.89
N ASP A 189 -4.34 21.29 7.34
CA ASP A 189 -3.69 22.47 6.72
C ASP A 189 -2.39 22.10 5.98
N LEU A 190 -2.29 20.87 5.48
CA LEU A 190 -1.06 20.35 4.88
C LEU A 190 -0.52 21.23 3.75
N ALA A 191 -1.40 21.71 2.88
CA ALA A 191 -1.01 22.57 1.76
C ALA A 191 -0.34 23.88 2.21
N ASP A 192 -0.73 24.42 3.37
CA ASP A 192 -0.19 25.67 3.91
C ASP A 192 1.23 25.50 4.49
N GLN A 193 1.66 24.27 4.75
CA GLN A 193 2.98 23.97 5.29
C GLN A 193 4.07 23.93 4.19
N ILE A 194 3.70 23.78 2.92
CA ILE A 194 4.65 23.66 1.80
C ILE A 194 5.69 24.77 1.76
N PRO A 195 5.34 26.09 1.89
CA PRO A 195 6.35 27.15 1.82
C PRO A 195 7.41 27.07 2.93
N SER A 196 7.05 26.64 4.13
CA SER A 196 8.00 26.48 5.23
C SER A 196 8.84 25.22 5.06
N LEU A 197 8.26 24.11 4.60
CA LEU A 197 8.97 22.87 4.35
C LEU A 197 9.99 22.98 3.20
N LEU A 198 9.73 23.82 2.21
CA LEU A 198 10.69 24.10 1.14
C LEU A 198 11.98 24.80 1.62
N GLN A 199 12.05 25.25 2.87
CA GLN A 199 13.29 25.73 3.50
C GLN A 199 14.11 24.60 4.14
N ASP A 200 13.53 23.40 4.29
CA ASP A 200 14.24 22.20 4.75
C ASP A 200 14.90 21.49 3.57
N GLU A 201 16.21 21.23 3.65
CA GLU A 201 16.97 20.64 2.54
C GLU A 201 16.52 19.22 2.18
N ILE A 202 16.16 18.38 3.16
CA ILE A 202 15.71 17.00 2.88
C ILE A 202 14.36 17.04 2.18
N PHE A 203 13.45 17.89 2.67
CA PHE A 203 12.16 18.06 2.01
C PHE A 203 12.33 18.64 0.59
N LEU A 204 13.14 19.67 0.44
CA LEU A 204 13.41 20.30 -0.87
C LEU A 204 14.04 19.31 -1.87
N GLU A 205 15.00 18.49 -1.42
CA GLU A 205 15.58 17.45 -2.24
C GLU A 205 14.53 16.44 -2.70
N SER A 206 13.70 15.94 -1.79
CA SER A 206 12.60 15.05 -2.13
C SER A 206 11.59 15.72 -3.06
N TRP A 207 11.18 16.96 -2.76
CA TRP A 207 10.22 17.72 -3.57
C TRP A 207 10.70 17.94 -5.00
N ASN A 208 11.98 18.19 -5.22
CA ASN A 208 12.57 18.36 -6.54
C ASN A 208 12.55 17.08 -7.37
N ARG A 209 12.59 15.90 -6.71
CA ARG A 209 12.52 14.59 -7.37
C ARG A 209 11.08 14.11 -7.65
N ARG A 210 10.04 14.85 -7.27
CA ARG A 210 8.65 14.39 -7.35
C ARG A 210 8.21 13.92 -8.73
N ARG A 211 8.85 14.46 -9.79
CA ARG A 211 8.55 14.14 -11.19
C ARG A 211 9.48 13.08 -11.80
N ASP A 212 10.42 12.56 -11.01
CA ASP A 212 11.29 11.48 -11.46
C ASP A 212 10.49 10.20 -11.66
N SER A 213 11.03 9.28 -12.45
CA SER A 213 10.48 7.94 -12.55
C SER A 213 10.89 7.11 -11.33
N PHE A 214 9.90 6.51 -10.67
CA PHE A 214 10.08 5.54 -9.57
C PHE A 214 9.82 4.11 -10.03
N ARG A 215 9.80 3.88 -11.34
CA ARG A 215 9.61 2.55 -11.90
C ARG A 215 10.71 1.61 -11.43
N ASP A 216 10.29 0.41 -11.03
CA ASP A 216 11.18 -0.69 -10.70
C ASP A 216 10.85 -1.89 -11.59
N ASP A 217 11.78 -2.27 -12.48
CA ASP A 217 11.55 -3.32 -13.47
C ASP A 217 11.35 -4.72 -12.87
N ARG A 218 11.59 -4.88 -11.57
CA ARG A 218 11.25 -6.09 -10.83
C ARG A 218 9.73 -6.24 -10.60
N LEU A 219 8.96 -5.13 -10.65
CA LEU A 219 7.51 -5.14 -10.48
C LEU A 219 6.82 -5.53 -11.79
N LYS A 220 6.12 -6.68 -11.78
CA LYS A 220 5.53 -7.28 -12.97
C LYS A 220 4.04 -7.02 -13.13
N ALA A 221 3.34 -6.67 -12.05
CA ALA A 221 1.93 -6.28 -12.09
C ALA A 221 1.57 -5.45 -10.85
N ALA A 222 0.52 -4.64 -10.96
CA ALA A 222 0.02 -3.80 -9.87
C ALA A 222 -1.48 -4.00 -9.64
N LEU A 223 -1.89 -4.08 -8.36
CA LEU A 223 -3.28 -4.03 -7.91
C LEU A 223 -3.51 -2.73 -7.15
N ALA A 224 -4.32 -1.84 -7.73
CA ALA A 224 -4.70 -0.55 -7.16
C ALA A 224 -6.08 -0.66 -6.51
N ILE A 225 -6.14 -0.69 -5.17
CA ILE A 225 -7.38 -0.81 -4.39
C ILE A 225 -7.80 0.58 -3.92
N ALA A 226 -9.00 1.02 -4.31
CA ALA A 226 -9.58 2.31 -3.99
C ALA A 226 -8.56 3.47 -4.10
N PRO A 227 -7.96 3.69 -5.29
CA PRO A 227 -6.90 4.67 -5.47
C PRO A 227 -7.33 6.05 -5.00
N GLY A 228 -6.50 6.68 -4.16
CA GLY A 228 -6.76 8.01 -3.62
C GLY A 228 -6.71 9.10 -4.70
N ARG A 229 -7.26 10.30 -4.43
CA ARG A 229 -7.30 11.44 -5.37
C ARG A 229 -5.91 11.89 -5.86
N SER A 230 -4.84 11.52 -5.16
CA SER A 230 -3.46 11.79 -5.61
C SER A 230 -3.14 11.20 -6.99
N VAL A 231 -3.81 10.11 -7.41
CA VAL A 231 -3.59 9.51 -8.73
C VAL A 231 -3.99 10.45 -9.88
N LEU A 232 -4.89 11.38 -9.65
CA LEU A 232 -5.30 12.39 -10.65
C LEU A 232 -4.16 13.35 -11.03
N GLY A 233 -3.10 13.39 -10.24
CA GLY A 233 -1.90 14.17 -10.50
C GLY A 233 -0.84 13.44 -11.32
N PHE A 234 -1.07 12.23 -11.78
CA PHE A 234 -0.13 11.55 -12.70
C PHE A 234 -0.15 12.15 -14.10
N SER A 235 0.99 12.08 -14.78
CA SER A 235 1.09 12.38 -16.20
C SER A 235 0.33 11.34 -17.02
N LYS A 236 -0.51 11.79 -17.92
CA LYS A 236 -1.28 10.94 -18.84
C LYS A 236 -0.37 10.10 -19.71
N GLU A 237 0.68 10.73 -20.23
CA GLU A 237 1.67 10.12 -21.08
C GLU A 237 2.33 8.95 -20.37
N SER A 238 2.74 9.15 -19.10
CA SER A 238 3.37 8.07 -18.33
C SER A 238 2.42 6.91 -18.04
N LEU A 239 1.13 7.17 -17.83
CA LEU A 239 0.12 6.13 -17.64
C LEU A 239 -0.10 5.30 -18.91
N GLU A 240 -0.14 5.95 -20.08
CA GLU A 240 -0.27 5.28 -21.38
C GLU A 240 0.92 4.39 -21.74
N GLU A 241 2.12 4.69 -21.18
CA GLU A 241 3.35 3.93 -21.37
C GLU A 241 3.47 2.72 -20.45
N ILE A 242 2.60 2.57 -19.44
CA ILE A 242 2.61 1.42 -18.55
C ILE A 242 2.27 0.15 -19.34
N THR A 243 3.22 -0.79 -19.35
CA THR A 243 3.06 -2.10 -20.01
C THR A 243 2.75 -3.23 -19.03
N ALA A 244 3.10 -3.07 -17.76
CA ALA A 244 2.76 -4.04 -16.73
C ALA A 244 1.24 -4.13 -16.56
N PRO A 245 0.65 -5.32 -16.40
CA PRO A 245 -0.77 -5.46 -16.10
C PRO A 245 -1.16 -4.70 -14.84
N VAL A 246 -2.29 -4.01 -14.87
CA VAL A 246 -2.85 -3.27 -13.73
C VAL A 246 -4.28 -3.71 -13.49
N GLN A 247 -4.59 -4.14 -12.27
CA GLN A 247 -5.96 -4.34 -11.81
C GLN A 247 -6.37 -3.16 -10.93
N VAL A 248 -7.47 -2.50 -11.28
CA VAL A 248 -8.03 -1.39 -10.49
C VAL A 248 -9.33 -1.87 -9.84
N VAL A 249 -9.48 -1.61 -8.54
CA VAL A 249 -10.68 -1.98 -7.77
C VAL A 249 -11.14 -0.75 -7.00
N GLY A 250 -12.45 -0.47 -7.03
CA GLY A 250 -13.06 0.60 -6.25
C GLY A 250 -14.40 0.21 -5.67
N GLY A 251 -14.98 1.06 -4.84
CA GLY A 251 -16.32 0.90 -4.28
C GLY A 251 -17.30 1.93 -4.87
N ASP A 252 -18.56 1.54 -5.06
CA ASP A 252 -19.61 2.37 -5.63
C ASP A 252 -20.05 3.54 -4.73
N ALA A 253 -19.81 3.42 -3.41
CA ALA A 253 -20.14 4.42 -2.41
C ALA A 253 -18.90 5.12 -1.81
N ASP A 254 -17.75 5.05 -2.47
CA ASP A 254 -16.53 5.75 -2.05
C ASP A 254 -16.67 7.26 -2.25
N VAL A 255 -16.89 8.00 -1.15
CA VAL A 255 -16.98 9.47 -1.17
C VAL A 255 -15.63 10.17 -0.90
N ILE A 256 -14.62 9.44 -0.45
CA ILE A 256 -13.26 9.94 -0.19
C ILE A 256 -12.47 10.04 -1.50
N ALA A 257 -12.52 8.97 -2.28
CA ALA A 257 -11.89 8.85 -3.58
C ALA A 257 -12.88 8.22 -4.58
N PRO A 258 -13.86 9.00 -5.08
CA PRO A 258 -14.94 8.49 -5.92
C PRO A 258 -14.42 7.64 -7.07
N ALA A 259 -14.95 6.41 -7.18
CA ALA A 259 -14.46 5.44 -8.16
C ALA A 259 -14.55 5.96 -9.61
N GLN A 260 -15.60 6.73 -9.94
CA GLN A 260 -15.77 7.36 -11.25
C GLN A 260 -14.69 8.40 -11.57
N GLU A 261 -14.13 9.06 -10.53
CA GLU A 261 -13.04 10.01 -10.71
C GLU A 261 -11.68 9.33 -10.72
N CYS A 262 -11.42 8.46 -9.72
CA CYS A 262 -10.07 7.94 -9.47
C CYS A 262 -9.82 6.62 -10.18
N CYS A 263 -10.73 5.64 -10.05
CA CYS A 263 -10.55 4.31 -10.65
C CYS A 263 -10.76 4.35 -12.17
N THR A 264 -11.84 5.00 -12.62
CA THR A 264 -12.15 5.12 -14.04
C THR A 264 -11.06 5.89 -14.77
N TRP A 265 -10.56 6.98 -14.17
CA TRP A 265 -9.48 7.76 -14.77
C TRP A 265 -8.19 6.95 -14.95
N LEU A 266 -7.80 6.15 -13.96
CA LEU A 266 -6.65 5.23 -14.12
C LEU A 266 -6.90 4.22 -15.24
N HIS A 267 -8.08 3.59 -15.24
CA HIS A 267 -8.42 2.59 -16.23
C HIS A 267 -8.44 3.15 -17.66
N GLU A 268 -8.97 4.34 -17.86
CA GLU A 268 -9.03 4.99 -19.17
C GLU A 268 -7.65 5.39 -19.73
N ASN A 269 -6.66 5.61 -18.85
CA ASN A 269 -5.34 6.05 -19.25
C ASN A 269 -4.26 4.96 -19.17
N VAL A 270 -4.52 3.80 -18.56
CA VAL A 270 -3.62 2.65 -18.51
C VAL A 270 -4.15 1.54 -19.42
N ARG A 271 -3.54 1.36 -20.58
CA ARG A 271 -4.01 0.41 -21.62
C ARG A 271 -4.04 -1.05 -21.16
N SER A 272 -3.10 -1.43 -20.29
CA SER A 272 -2.97 -2.79 -19.74
C SER A 272 -3.81 -3.01 -18.48
N SER A 273 -4.83 -2.18 -18.23
CA SER A 273 -5.61 -2.24 -17.00
C SER A 273 -6.95 -2.97 -17.19
N SER A 274 -7.44 -3.51 -16.08
CA SER A 274 -8.82 -3.96 -15.88
C SER A 274 -9.41 -3.24 -14.68
N LEU A 275 -10.73 -3.01 -14.69
CA LEU A 275 -11.45 -2.24 -13.66
C LEU A 275 -12.60 -3.07 -13.10
N GLU A 276 -12.73 -3.08 -11.78
CA GLU A 276 -13.92 -3.57 -11.09
C GLU A 276 -14.41 -2.55 -10.05
N ILE A 277 -15.66 -2.16 -10.16
CA ILE A 277 -16.35 -1.33 -9.16
C ILE A 277 -17.30 -2.22 -8.38
N MET A 278 -16.98 -2.42 -7.11
CA MET A 278 -17.79 -3.22 -6.20
C MET A 278 -19.04 -2.46 -5.78
N GLY A 279 -20.20 -3.05 -6.02
CA GLY A 279 -21.51 -2.49 -5.68
C GLY A 279 -21.95 -2.84 -4.26
N GLY A 280 -23.16 -2.38 -3.92
CA GLY A 280 -23.77 -2.69 -2.63
C GLY A 280 -23.38 -1.75 -1.50
N GLY A 281 -22.91 -0.55 -1.79
CA GLY A 281 -22.55 0.47 -0.82
C GLY A 281 -21.13 0.34 -0.30
N VAL A 282 -20.23 -0.24 -1.09
CA VAL A 282 -18.80 -0.36 -0.74
C VAL A 282 -18.17 1.03 -0.73
N GLY A 283 -17.76 1.48 0.46
CA GLY A 283 -17.09 2.75 0.69
C GLY A 283 -15.56 2.62 0.73
N HIS A 284 -14.87 3.76 0.85
CA HIS A 284 -13.40 3.79 0.91
C HIS A 284 -12.82 2.91 2.01
N TYR A 285 -13.35 3.05 3.21
CA TYR A 285 -12.84 2.36 4.39
C TYR A 285 -13.32 0.92 4.53
N THR A 286 -14.21 0.45 3.64
CA THR A 286 -14.60 -0.97 3.58
C THR A 286 -13.41 -1.88 3.25
N PHE A 287 -12.39 -1.34 2.57
CA PHE A 287 -11.14 -2.06 2.27
C PHE A 287 -10.14 -2.11 3.44
N LEU A 288 -10.44 -1.46 4.58
CA LEU A 288 -9.69 -1.66 5.83
C LEU A 288 -10.19 -2.92 6.55
N PRO A 289 -9.37 -3.55 7.43
CA PRO A 289 -9.82 -4.73 8.17
C PRO A 289 -11.09 -4.49 8.96
N GLU A 290 -11.80 -5.58 9.29
CA GLU A 290 -12.96 -5.50 10.17
C GLU A 290 -12.58 -4.89 11.53
N PRO A 291 -13.42 -4.00 12.09
CA PRO A 291 -13.16 -3.43 13.41
C PRO A 291 -13.43 -4.43 14.53
N THR A 292 -12.69 -4.30 15.61
CA THR A 292 -13.13 -4.78 16.92
C THR A 292 -14.15 -3.80 17.52
N PRO A 293 -14.87 -4.16 18.59
CA PRO A 293 -15.74 -3.22 19.33
C PRO A 293 -14.97 -1.97 19.80
N GLN A 294 -13.68 -2.13 20.14
CA GLN A 294 -12.82 -1.01 20.50
C GLN A 294 -12.54 -0.09 19.30
N GLY A 295 -12.22 -0.65 18.15
CA GLY A 295 -11.98 0.13 16.92
C GLY A 295 -13.24 0.87 16.47
N LEU A 296 -14.39 0.20 16.46
CA LEU A 296 -15.67 0.83 16.12
C LEU A 296 -16.00 2.02 17.04
N LYS A 297 -15.71 1.89 18.35
CA LYS A 297 -15.90 3.00 19.31
C LYS A 297 -14.91 4.13 19.10
N ALA A 298 -13.64 3.80 18.76
CA ALA A 298 -12.56 4.79 18.61
C ALA A 298 -12.69 5.62 17.32
N ALA A 299 -13.13 5.00 16.22
CA ALA A 299 -13.22 5.65 14.91
C ALA A 299 -14.48 5.21 14.12
N PRO A 300 -15.70 5.54 14.60
CA PRO A 300 -16.94 5.10 13.97
C PRO A 300 -17.04 5.51 12.50
N ALA A 301 -16.56 6.71 12.13
CA ALA A 301 -16.59 7.18 10.75
C ALA A 301 -15.73 6.34 9.78
N VAL A 302 -14.75 5.59 10.29
CA VAL A 302 -13.89 4.69 9.51
C VAL A 302 -14.46 3.27 9.45
N PHE A 303 -15.17 2.87 10.49
CA PHE A 303 -15.55 1.48 10.70
C PHE A 303 -17.04 1.16 10.53
N THR A 304 -17.88 2.17 10.29
CA THR A 304 -19.30 1.95 10.05
C THR A 304 -19.56 1.86 8.54
N ASP A 305 -19.99 0.70 8.10
CA ASP A 305 -20.45 0.48 6.74
C ASP A 305 -21.98 0.63 6.64
N VAL A 306 -22.49 0.66 5.41
CA VAL A 306 -23.93 0.65 5.18
C VAL A 306 -24.57 -0.65 5.70
N ALA A 307 -25.82 -0.57 6.10
CA ALA A 307 -26.53 -1.72 6.64
C ALA A 307 -26.58 -2.88 5.64
N GLY A 308 -26.20 -4.08 6.10
CA GLY A 308 -26.18 -5.29 5.29
C GLY A 308 -24.87 -5.56 4.54
N LEU A 309 -23.93 -4.62 4.50
CA LEU A 309 -22.62 -4.86 3.95
C LEU A 309 -21.77 -5.65 4.96
N VAL A 310 -21.09 -6.68 4.45
CA VAL A 310 -20.15 -7.52 5.21
C VAL A 310 -18.77 -7.35 4.61
N ARG A 311 -17.86 -6.67 5.33
CA ARG A 311 -16.47 -6.41 4.88
C ARG A 311 -15.73 -7.67 4.46
N GLU A 312 -15.93 -8.75 5.19
CA GLU A 312 -15.28 -10.03 4.89
C GLU A 312 -15.61 -10.53 3.49
N ASN A 313 -16.85 -10.33 3.00
CA ASN A 313 -17.23 -10.71 1.63
C ASN A 313 -16.47 -9.87 0.59
N VAL A 314 -16.31 -8.56 0.84
CA VAL A 314 -15.53 -7.66 -0.01
C VAL A 314 -14.06 -8.08 -0.02
N HIS A 315 -13.48 -8.33 1.15
CA HIS A 315 -12.10 -8.79 1.29
C HIS A 315 -11.86 -10.14 0.61
N ASN A 316 -12.77 -11.10 0.76
CA ASN A 316 -12.68 -12.41 0.11
C ASN A 316 -12.69 -12.27 -1.41
N HIS A 317 -13.58 -11.44 -1.94
CA HIS A 317 -13.67 -11.21 -3.39
C HIS A 317 -12.40 -10.56 -3.94
N VAL A 318 -11.94 -9.48 -3.33
CA VAL A 318 -10.72 -8.77 -3.76
C VAL A 318 -9.48 -9.67 -3.63
N ALA A 319 -9.39 -10.48 -2.57
CA ALA A 319 -8.27 -11.39 -2.40
C ALA A 319 -8.27 -12.52 -3.45
N GLN A 320 -9.44 -13.09 -3.79
CA GLN A 320 -9.55 -14.08 -4.86
C GLN A 320 -9.15 -13.49 -6.20
N MET A 321 -9.58 -12.26 -6.50
CA MET A 321 -9.18 -11.52 -7.69
C MET A 321 -7.66 -11.28 -7.71
N ALA A 322 -7.07 -10.83 -6.60
CA ALA A 322 -5.63 -10.60 -6.48
C ALA A 322 -4.82 -11.88 -6.72
N ILE A 323 -5.25 -13.00 -6.12
CA ILE A 323 -4.61 -14.31 -6.28
C ILE A 323 -4.67 -14.75 -7.74
N ALA A 324 -5.84 -14.67 -8.40
CA ALA A 324 -5.99 -15.02 -9.81
C ALA A 324 -5.13 -14.12 -10.70
N PHE A 325 -5.17 -12.80 -10.48
CA PHE A 325 -4.43 -11.80 -11.23
C PHE A 325 -2.92 -12.03 -11.14
N PHE A 326 -2.35 -12.14 -9.95
CA PHE A 326 -0.91 -12.36 -9.78
C PHE A 326 -0.45 -13.76 -10.23
N SER A 327 -1.33 -14.77 -10.20
CA SER A 327 -1.01 -16.10 -10.73
C SER A 327 -0.89 -16.11 -12.25
N THR A 328 -1.60 -15.23 -12.95
CA THR A 328 -1.56 -15.14 -14.44
C THR A 328 -0.51 -14.17 -14.97
N ALA A 329 0.00 -13.26 -14.13
CA ALA A 329 1.01 -12.26 -14.48
C ALA A 329 2.46 -12.80 -14.40
N ARG A 330 2.66 -14.13 -14.32
CA ARG A 330 3.96 -14.80 -14.21
C ARG A 330 4.75 -14.73 -15.52
#